data_9b05e79903fc58c916f4567a21fcda2d
#
_entry.id   9b05e79903fc58c916f4567a21fcda2d
#
_cell.length_a   1.000
_cell.length_b   1.000
_cell.length_c   1.000
_cell.angle_alpha   90.00
_cell.angle_beta   90.00
_cell.angle_gamma   90.00
#
_symmetry.space_group_name_H-M   'P 1'
#
loop_
_entity.id
_entity.type
_entity.pdbx_description
1 polymer ?
#
loop_
_entity_poly.entity_id
_entity_poly.type
_entity_poly.pdbx_seq_one_letter_code
_entity_poly.pdbx_strand_id
1 'polypeptide(L)'
;MGAGWVLWGAAALLLLHVLMALSPAVNFALRMGFYYLLFFVSSALTAPVCILVNGGRTVKNMRIIKTVVKTFKYFFGLRFEVKGLENFNVEGPAIIVSNHQSILDMMGLMEVLPDDCVQVGKKELMYAGTVGLIIYLGGVIFINRKSTSSAKMVMAEVAKTMATDNVKVWVYPEGTRNCTGDLLPFKKGAFHLAVQAQVPVIPVVYSSFTTFYNPKKNLFTSGKIKVEILPPIETKGLTSDDVSDLTDRCFRTMRETLFRLSGRPSEAKDSS
;
A
#
# COMPACT_ATOMS: atom_id res chain seq x y z
N MET A 1 13.77 -27.26 -38.42
CA MET A 1 14.29 -27.07 -37.04
C MET A 1 13.36 -26.28 -36.10
N GLY A 2 12.41 -25.47 -36.56
CA GLY A 2 11.54 -24.65 -35.70
C GLY A 2 10.44 -25.38 -34.91
N ALA A 3 9.86 -26.48 -35.44
CA ALA A 3 8.72 -27.14 -34.79
C ALA A 3 9.07 -27.87 -33.47
N GLY A 4 10.29 -28.39 -33.34
CA GLY A 4 10.74 -29.05 -32.11
C GLY A 4 10.79 -28.14 -30.90
N TRP A 5 11.29 -26.92 -31.04
CA TRP A 5 11.39 -25.95 -29.94
C TRP A 5 10.00 -25.50 -29.45
N VAL A 6 9.03 -25.39 -30.35
CA VAL A 6 7.64 -25.04 -30.00
C VAL A 6 6.99 -26.16 -29.18
N LEU A 7 7.19 -27.42 -29.58
CA LEU A 7 6.67 -28.59 -28.86
C LEU A 7 7.29 -28.73 -27.46
N TRP A 8 8.61 -28.56 -27.33
CA TRP A 8 9.29 -28.57 -26.03
C TRP A 8 8.84 -27.41 -25.15
N GLY A 9 8.65 -26.22 -25.70
CA GLY A 9 8.09 -25.07 -24.97
C GLY A 9 6.67 -25.33 -24.47
N ALA A 10 5.79 -25.88 -25.32
CA ALA A 10 4.43 -26.23 -24.92
C ALA A 10 4.40 -27.33 -23.84
N ALA A 11 5.22 -28.36 -23.96
CA ALA A 11 5.33 -29.42 -22.96
C ALA A 11 5.85 -28.88 -21.61
N ALA A 12 6.83 -27.99 -21.62
CA ALA A 12 7.34 -27.34 -20.42
C ALA A 12 6.27 -26.46 -19.72
N LEU A 13 5.49 -25.70 -20.49
CA LEU A 13 4.40 -24.90 -19.96
C LEU A 13 3.28 -25.76 -19.37
N LEU A 14 2.95 -26.88 -20.04
CA LEU A 14 1.96 -27.83 -19.53
C LEU A 14 2.43 -28.46 -18.22
N LEU A 15 3.69 -28.94 -18.17
CA LEU A 15 4.29 -29.50 -16.96
C LEU A 15 4.28 -28.47 -15.82
N LEU A 16 4.66 -27.22 -16.09
CA LEU A 16 4.62 -26.12 -15.12
C LEU A 16 3.20 -25.91 -14.59
N HIS A 17 2.22 -25.87 -15.48
CA HIS A 17 0.82 -25.74 -15.10
C HIS A 17 0.35 -26.88 -14.20
N VAL A 18 0.70 -28.13 -14.54
CA VAL A 18 0.39 -29.32 -13.73
C VAL A 18 1.06 -29.24 -12.35
N LEU A 19 2.34 -28.84 -12.30
CA LEU A 19 3.05 -28.69 -11.02
C LEU A 19 2.41 -27.59 -10.14
N MET A 20 2.00 -26.49 -10.73
CA MET A 20 1.27 -25.42 -10.01
C MET A 20 -0.08 -25.91 -9.47
N ALA A 21 -0.78 -26.75 -10.22
CA ALA A 21 -2.07 -27.31 -9.81
C ALA A 21 -1.93 -28.34 -8.68
N LEU A 22 -0.86 -29.14 -8.70
CA LEU A 22 -0.63 -30.22 -7.72
C LEU A 22 0.09 -29.74 -6.45
N SER A 23 0.84 -28.65 -6.49
CA SER A 23 1.64 -28.17 -5.35
C SER A 23 1.36 -26.70 -5.01
N PRO A 24 0.64 -26.43 -3.90
CA PRO A 24 0.44 -25.06 -3.43
C PRO A 24 1.75 -24.29 -3.20
N ALA A 25 2.80 -24.98 -2.74
CA ALA A 25 4.11 -24.36 -2.50
C ALA A 25 4.77 -23.91 -3.82
N VAL A 26 4.71 -24.73 -4.87
CA VAL A 26 5.22 -24.38 -6.20
C VAL A 26 4.43 -23.23 -6.79
N ASN A 27 3.10 -23.29 -6.72
CA ASN A 27 2.23 -22.21 -7.18
C ASN A 27 2.56 -20.89 -6.48
N PHE A 28 2.67 -20.91 -5.14
CA PHE A 28 3.03 -19.73 -4.35
C PHE A 28 4.40 -19.17 -4.75
N ALA A 29 5.43 -20.04 -4.81
CA ALA A 29 6.79 -19.62 -5.15
C ALA A 29 6.87 -18.99 -6.55
N LEU A 30 6.22 -19.59 -7.54
CA LEU A 30 6.22 -19.08 -8.91
C LEU A 30 5.47 -17.77 -9.03
N ARG A 31 4.29 -17.63 -8.39
CA ARG A 31 3.55 -16.37 -8.38
C ARG A 31 4.32 -15.26 -7.67
N MET A 32 4.97 -15.57 -6.53
CA MET A 32 5.80 -14.60 -5.83
C MET A 32 7.05 -14.23 -6.63
N GLY A 33 7.73 -15.19 -7.23
CA GLY A 33 8.88 -14.96 -8.12
C GLY A 33 8.48 -14.05 -9.29
N PHE A 34 7.35 -14.33 -9.93
CA PHE A 34 6.82 -13.52 -11.01
C PHE A 34 6.43 -12.11 -10.53
N TYR A 35 5.84 -11.97 -9.33
CA TYR A 35 5.55 -10.68 -8.72
C TYR A 35 6.81 -9.83 -8.56
N TYR A 36 7.87 -10.38 -7.98
CA TYR A 36 9.14 -9.66 -7.84
C TYR A 36 9.76 -9.32 -9.20
N LEU A 37 9.75 -10.26 -10.14
CA LEU A 37 10.25 -10.04 -11.50
C LEU A 37 9.54 -8.87 -12.17
N LEU A 38 8.20 -8.82 -12.10
CA LEU A 38 7.40 -7.71 -12.64
C LEU A 38 7.80 -6.38 -12.02
N PHE A 39 8.00 -6.31 -10.70
CA PHE A 39 8.44 -5.09 -10.04
C PHE A 39 9.84 -4.66 -10.49
N PHE A 40 10.79 -5.59 -10.55
CA PHE A 40 12.16 -5.26 -10.97
C PHE A 40 12.21 -4.81 -12.42
N VAL A 41 11.60 -5.57 -13.33
CA VAL A 41 11.60 -5.25 -14.77
C VAL A 41 10.84 -3.96 -15.05
N SER A 42 9.62 -3.82 -14.51
CA SER A 42 8.84 -2.60 -14.73
C SER A 42 9.52 -1.37 -14.14
N SER A 43 10.16 -1.48 -12.98
CA SER A 43 10.91 -0.38 -12.37
C SER A 43 12.10 0.02 -13.24
N ALA A 44 12.84 -0.95 -13.80
CA ALA A 44 13.96 -0.67 -14.70
C ALA A 44 13.52 0.06 -15.98
N LEU A 45 12.34 -0.30 -16.51
CA LEU A 45 11.78 0.32 -17.71
C LEU A 45 11.13 1.69 -17.43
N THR A 46 10.50 1.83 -16.24
CA THR A 46 9.77 3.05 -15.89
C THR A 46 10.69 4.16 -15.37
N ALA A 47 11.81 3.82 -14.72
CA ALA A 47 12.72 4.82 -14.16
C ALA A 47 13.30 5.79 -15.21
N PRO A 48 13.79 5.34 -16.38
CA PRO A 48 14.20 6.24 -17.45
C PRO A 48 13.07 7.16 -17.93
N VAL A 49 11.84 6.63 -18.04
CA VAL A 49 10.67 7.43 -18.44
C VAL A 49 10.39 8.53 -17.42
N CYS A 50 10.43 8.23 -16.13
CA CYS A 50 10.28 9.22 -15.06
C CYS A 50 11.33 10.34 -15.15
N ILE A 51 12.58 9.99 -15.42
CA ILE A 51 13.68 10.95 -15.55
C ILE A 51 13.48 11.84 -16.79
N LEU A 52 13.14 11.24 -17.93
CA LEU A 52 12.97 11.97 -19.19
C LEU A 52 11.75 12.89 -19.18
N VAL A 53 10.63 12.46 -18.57
CA VAL A 53 9.38 13.21 -18.56
C VAL A 53 9.36 14.32 -17.50
N ASN A 54 9.87 14.03 -16.30
CA ASN A 54 9.72 14.90 -15.14
C ASN A 54 11.07 15.39 -14.55
N GLY A 55 12.20 15.10 -15.18
CA GLY A 55 13.51 15.65 -14.82
C GLY A 55 14.13 15.11 -13.52
N GLY A 56 13.60 14.03 -12.96
CA GLY A 56 14.17 13.42 -11.73
C GLY A 56 13.14 13.12 -10.63
N ARG A 57 13.54 13.30 -9.36
CA ARG A 57 12.70 12.98 -8.20
C ARG A 57 11.57 13.99 -8.04
N THR A 58 10.33 13.52 -8.20
CA THR A 58 9.12 14.33 -8.01
C THR A 58 7.89 13.43 -7.76
N VAL A 59 6.92 13.92 -6.99
CA VAL A 59 5.62 13.25 -6.78
C VAL A 59 4.87 13.00 -8.09
N LYS A 60 5.04 13.83 -9.10
CA LYS A 60 4.42 13.66 -10.44
C LYS A 60 4.74 12.33 -11.08
N ASN A 61 5.89 11.73 -10.76
CA ASN A 61 6.26 10.40 -11.23
C ASN A 61 5.32 9.30 -10.71
N MET A 62 4.63 9.52 -9.58
CA MET A 62 3.66 8.56 -9.06
C MET A 62 2.51 8.29 -10.03
N ARG A 63 2.15 9.25 -10.89
CA ARG A 63 1.13 9.02 -11.94
C ARG A 63 1.60 7.98 -12.96
N ILE A 64 2.88 8.04 -13.37
CA ILE A 64 3.48 7.07 -14.29
C ILE A 64 3.59 5.69 -13.61
N ILE A 65 4.15 5.66 -12.38
CA ILE A 65 4.33 4.44 -11.59
C ILE A 65 2.99 3.75 -11.34
N LYS A 66 1.99 4.50 -10.90
CA LYS A 66 0.62 4.06 -10.66
C LYS A 66 0.02 3.38 -11.90
N THR A 67 0.18 4.01 -13.07
CA THR A 67 -0.35 3.46 -14.33
C THR A 67 0.25 2.10 -14.65
N VAL A 68 1.56 1.93 -14.47
CA VAL A 68 2.24 0.66 -14.71
C VAL A 68 1.84 -0.39 -13.67
N VAL A 69 1.91 -0.08 -12.38
CA VAL A 69 1.62 -1.06 -11.31
C VAL A 69 0.15 -1.48 -11.27
N LYS A 70 -0.78 -0.63 -11.67
CA LYS A 70 -2.21 -1.00 -11.83
C LYS A 70 -2.44 -2.17 -12.78
N THR A 71 -1.57 -2.37 -13.76
CA THR A 71 -1.70 -3.49 -14.71
C THR A 71 -1.37 -4.85 -14.07
N PHE A 72 -0.63 -4.87 -12.96
CA PHE A 72 -0.22 -6.13 -12.31
C PHE A 72 -1.40 -6.96 -11.83
N LYS A 73 -2.50 -6.32 -11.43
CA LYS A 73 -3.72 -7.01 -11.00
C LYS A 73 -4.23 -8.03 -12.03
N TYR A 74 -4.06 -7.76 -13.33
CA TYR A 74 -4.51 -8.66 -14.39
C TYR A 74 -3.71 -9.96 -14.43
N PHE A 75 -2.40 -9.90 -14.18
CA PHE A 75 -1.53 -11.09 -14.14
C PHE A 75 -1.84 -12.02 -12.96
N PHE A 76 -2.32 -11.44 -11.85
CA PHE A 76 -2.63 -12.21 -10.64
C PHE A 76 -4.13 -12.52 -10.49
N GLY A 77 -4.98 -12.05 -11.41
CA GLY A 77 -6.43 -12.21 -11.34
C GLY A 77 -7.04 -11.50 -10.13
N LEU A 78 -6.45 -10.37 -9.73
CA LEU A 78 -6.98 -9.56 -8.62
C LEU A 78 -8.00 -8.55 -9.14
N ARG A 79 -9.11 -8.40 -8.42
CA ARG A 79 -10.17 -7.44 -8.72
C ARG A 79 -10.35 -6.49 -7.55
N PHE A 80 -10.44 -5.21 -7.84
CA PHE A 80 -10.66 -4.17 -6.83
C PHE A 80 -12.08 -3.61 -6.95
N GLU A 81 -12.81 -3.59 -5.84
CA GLU A 81 -14.08 -2.88 -5.70
C GLU A 81 -13.86 -1.69 -4.78
N VAL A 82 -13.87 -0.50 -5.35
CA VAL A 82 -13.51 0.74 -4.66
C VAL A 82 -14.76 1.56 -4.40
N LYS A 83 -14.90 2.09 -3.16
CA LYS A 83 -15.95 3.02 -2.75
C LYS A 83 -15.33 4.23 -2.03
N GLY A 84 -16.00 5.38 -2.13
CA GLY A 84 -15.63 6.59 -1.41
C GLY A 84 -14.45 7.35 -1.99
N LEU A 85 -14.13 7.20 -3.29
CA LEU A 85 -13.04 7.94 -3.94
C LEU A 85 -13.20 9.46 -3.80
N GLU A 86 -14.44 9.94 -3.72
CA GLU A 86 -14.80 11.35 -3.49
C GLU A 86 -14.22 11.90 -2.17
N ASN A 87 -13.98 11.06 -1.17
CA ASN A 87 -13.39 11.45 0.10
C ASN A 87 -11.90 11.88 0.00
N PHE A 88 -11.26 11.64 -1.14
CA PHE A 88 -9.95 12.23 -1.43
C PHE A 88 -10.00 13.67 -1.93
N ASN A 89 -11.19 14.20 -2.27
CA ASN A 89 -11.40 15.55 -2.77
C ASN A 89 -11.40 16.58 -1.63
N VAL A 90 -10.39 16.51 -0.76
CA VAL A 90 -10.11 17.54 0.24
C VAL A 90 -9.13 18.56 -0.36
N GLU A 91 -9.38 19.84 -0.08
CA GLU A 91 -8.47 20.91 -0.48
C GLU A 91 -7.19 20.85 0.35
N GLY A 92 -6.04 20.92 -0.33
CA GLY A 92 -4.74 20.96 0.30
C GLY A 92 -4.21 19.61 0.81
N PRO A 93 -3.24 19.66 1.73
CA PRO A 93 -2.60 18.50 2.32
C PRO A 93 -3.56 17.67 3.19
N ALA A 94 -3.29 16.36 3.27
CA ALA A 94 -4.01 15.45 4.16
C ALA A 94 -3.10 14.27 4.56
N ILE A 95 -3.38 13.65 5.69
CA ILE A 95 -2.77 12.38 6.08
C ILE A 95 -3.73 11.25 5.71
N ILE A 96 -3.30 10.36 4.82
CA ILE A 96 -4.04 9.16 4.47
C ILE A 96 -3.48 8.00 5.30
N VAL A 97 -4.33 7.29 6.01
CA VAL A 97 -3.94 6.11 6.79
C VAL A 97 -4.65 4.87 6.28
N SER A 98 -3.92 3.75 6.17
CA SER A 98 -4.52 2.49 5.77
C SER A 98 -3.97 1.30 6.51
N ASN A 99 -4.73 0.20 6.56
CA ASN A 99 -4.24 -1.07 7.07
C ASN A 99 -3.14 -1.66 6.17
N HIS A 100 -2.19 -2.39 6.79
CA HIS A 100 -1.01 -2.93 6.12
C HIS A 100 -0.98 -4.45 6.25
N GLN A 101 -1.29 -5.17 5.19
CA GLN A 101 -1.49 -6.62 5.25
C GLN A 101 -0.32 -7.41 4.66
N SER A 102 0.21 -6.98 3.51
CA SER A 102 1.20 -7.77 2.79
C SER A 102 2.03 -6.94 1.81
N ILE A 103 2.90 -7.62 1.06
CA ILE A 103 3.59 -7.00 -0.08
C ILE A 103 2.62 -6.64 -1.21
N LEU A 104 1.45 -7.30 -1.28
CA LEU A 104 0.43 -7.03 -2.29
C LEU A 104 -0.29 -5.70 -2.08
N ASP A 105 -0.16 -5.07 -0.91
CA ASP A 105 -0.73 -3.75 -0.62
C ASP A 105 -0.27 -2.69 -1.62
N MET A 106 0.91 -2.87 -2.24
CA MET A 106 1.39 -1.97 -3.27
C MET A 106 0.44 -1.90 -4.47
N MET A 107 -0.16 -3.03 -4.88
CA MET A 107 -1.15 -3.01 -5.97
C MET A 107 -2.44 -2.31 -5.54
N GLY A 108 -2.89 -2.56 -4.30
CA GLY A 108 -4.06 -1.88 -3.74
C GLY A 108 -3.85 -0.37 -3.58
N LEU A 109 -2.70 0.02 -3.07
CA LEU A 109 -2.30 1.42 -2.96
C LEU A 109 -2.35 2.11 -4.33
N MET A 110 -1.71 1.53 -5.34
CA MET A 110 -1.67 2.13 -6.68
C MET A 110 -3.05 2.14 -7.36
N GLU A 111 -3.98 1.27 -6.96
CA GLU A 111 -5.35 1.29 -7.48
C GLU A 111 -6.09 2.58 -7.10
N VAL A 112 -5.90 3.07 -5.87
CA VAL A 112 -6.67 4.20 -5.34
C VAL A 112 -5.84 5.46 -5.04
N LEU A 113 -4.51 5.40 -5.19
CA LEU A 113 -3.62 6.51 -4.85
C LEU A 113 -4.09 7.81 -5.51
N PRO A 114 -4.41 8.88 -4.74
CA PRO A 114 -4.71 10.17 -5.34
C PRO A 114 -3.46 10.77 -6.01
N ASP A 115 -3.67 11.69 -6.90
CA ASP A 115 -2.59 12.50 -7.45
C ASP A 115 -1.99 13.35 -6.32
N ASP A 116 -0.74 13.76 -6.48
CA ASP A 116 0.00 14.55 -5.49
C ASP A 116 0.01 13.93 -4.07
N CYS A 117 0.19 12.60 -4.03
CA CYS A 117 0.31 11.84 -2.80
C CYS A 117 1.66 11.12 -2.74
N VAL A 118 2.39 11.33 -1.65
CA VAL A 118 3.64 10.64 -1.35
C VAL A 118 3.44 9.57 -0.28
N GLN A 119 4.23 8.51 -0.34
CA GLN A 119 4.22 7.48 0.69
C GLN A 119 5.39 7.66 1.64
N VAL A 120 5.22 7.13 2.85
CA VAL A 120 6.29 7.00 3.82
C VAL A 120 6.83 5.58 3.79
N GLY A 121 8.08 5.41 3.41
CA GLY A 121 8.73 4.12 3.22
C GLY A 121 9.90 3.89 4.17
N LYS A 122 10.29 2.61 4.33
CA LYS A 122 11.46 2.20 5.11
C LYS A 122 12.74 2.56 4.35
N LYS A 123 13.76 3.15 5.04
CA LYS A 123 15.01 3.61 4.40
C LYS A 123 15.73 2.52 3.62
N GLU A 124 15.69 1.29 4.10
CA GLU A 124 16.34 0.14 3.44
C GLU A 124 15.75 -0.17 2.05
N LEU A 125 14.52 0.24 1.77
CA LEU A 125 13.92 0.08 0.44
C LEU A 125 14.63 0.91 -0.64
N MET A 126 15.32 1.98 -0.28
CA MET A 126 16.12 2.77 -1.21
C MET A 126 17.23 1.94 -1.89
N TYR A 127 17.70 0.89 -1.21
CA TYR A 127 18.77 0.02 -1.70
C TYR A 127 18.28 -1.23 -2.44
N ALA A 128 16.98 -1.29 -2.76
CA ALA A 128 16.36 -2.43 -3.45
C ALA A 128 16.52 -2.37 -4.99
N GLY A 129 17.70 -2.02 -5.48
CA GLY A 129 18.00 -1.97 -6.92
C GLY A 129 17.07 -1.01 -7.68
N THR A 130 16.54 -1.46 -8.82
CA THR A 130 15.64 -0.66 -9.67
C THR A 130 14.35 -0.27 -8.95
N VAL A 131 13.85 -1.12 -8.06
CA VAL A 131 12.68 -0.81 -7.22
C VAL A 131 13.01 0.33 -6.26
N GLY A 132 14.20 0.33 -5.64
CA GLY A 132 14.66 1.44 -4.80
C GLY A 132 14.72 2.76 -5.58
N LEU A 133 15.28 2.70 -6.80
CA LEU A 133 15.35 3.86 -7.67
C LEU A 133 13.96 4.42 -8.03
N ILE A 134 13.02 3.57 -8.44
CA ILE A 134 11.70 4.06 -8.87
C ILE A 134 10.90 4.67 -7.72
N ILE A 135 10.94 4.10 -6.51
CA ILE A 135 10.27 4.69 -5.34
C ILE A 135 10.94 6.01 -4.91
N TYR A 136 12.28 6.13 -5.05
CA TYR A 136 12.98 7.39 -4.82
C TYR A 136 12.53 8.46 -5.83
N LEU A 137 12.50 8.12 -7.12
CA LEU A 137 12.03 9.02 -8.18
C LEU A 137 10.58 9.44 -7.98
N GLY A 138 9.74 8.57 -7.41
CA GLY A 138 8.33 8.86 -7.08
C GLY A 138 8.13 9.75 -5.85
N GLY A 139 9.19 10.26 -5.24
CA GLY A 139 9.10 11.20 -4.12
C GLY A 139 8.88 10.56 -2.75
N VAL A 140 8.93 9.22 -2.62
CA VAL A 140 8.74 8.52 -1.34
C VAL A 140 9.66 9.09 -0.27
N ILE A 141 9.10 9.37 0.92
CA ILE A 141 9.84 9.86 2.09
C ILE A 141 10.33 8.65 2.88
N PHE A 142 11.66 8.53 3.04
CA PHE A 142 12.27 7.36 3.67
C PHE A 142 12.53 7.59 5.16
N ILE A 143 12.04 6.66 5.99
CA ILE A 143 12.17 6.71 7.45
C ILE A 143 13.16 5.66 7.95
N ASN A 144 14.10 6.07 8.80
CA ASN A 144 14.86 5.15 9.64
C ASN A 144 14.05 4.82 10.91
N ARG A 145 13.49 3.62 11.00
CA ARG A 145 12.62 3.20 12.11
C ARG A 145 13.39 2.77 13.37
N LYS A 146 14.73 2.75 13.31
CA LYS A 146 15.57 2.25 14.43
C LYS A 146 15.85 3.30 15.51
N SER A 147 15.51 4.57 15.31
CA SER A 147 15.82 5.67 16.24
C SER A 147 14.60 6.57 16.45
N THR A 148 14.25 6.82 17.70
CA THR A 148 13.14 7.71 18.09
C THR A 148 13.43 9.17 17.73
N SER A 149 14.68 9.61 17.81
CA SER A 149 15.11 10.95 17.36
C SER A 149 14.97 11.09 15.83
N SER A 150 15.31 10.04 15.08
CA SER A 150 15.03 9.94 13.64
C SER A 150 13.55 10.08 13.32
N ALA A 151 12.66 9.50 14.12
CA ALA A 151 11.22 9.58 13.87
C ALA A 151 10.69 11.03 13.97
N LYS A 152 11.15 11.80 14.96
CA LYS A 152 10.78 13.23 15.09
C LYS A 152 11.28 14.07 13.92
N MET A 153 12.55 13.88 13.50
CA MET A 153 13.11 14.60 12.34
C MET A 153 12.36 14.29 11.06
N VAL A 154 11.99 13.02 10.86
CA VAL A 154 11.22 12.62 9.68
C VAL A 154 9.81 13.18 9.71
N MET A 155 9.14 13.24 10.86
CA MET A 155 7.84 13.91 10.97
C MET A 155 7.93 15.39 10.61
N ALA A 156 9.01 16.07 10.99
CA ALA A 156 9.29 17.45 10.59
C ALA A 156 9.54 17.57 9.06
N GLU A 157 10.27 16.63 8.47
CA GLU A 157 10.49 16.57 7.01
C GLU A 157 9.17 16.32 6.26
N VAL A 158 8.34 15.40 6.76
CA VAL A 158 7.02 15.13 6.19
C VAL A 158 6.14 16.37 6.26
N ALA A 159 6.08 17.05 7.43
CA ALA A 159 5.32 18.27 7.60
C ALA A 159 5.79 19.36 6.63
N LYS A 160 7.10 19.53 6.47
CA LYS A 160 7.68 20.47 5.51
C LYS A 160 7.28 20.13 4.07
N THR A 161 7.43 18.87 3.65
CA THR A 161 7.04 18.42 2.31
C THR A 161 5.55 18.64 2.04
N MET A 162 4.70 18.34 3.01
CA MET A 162 3.25 18.58 2.91
C MET A 162 2.95 20.07 2.67
N ALA A 163 3.59 20.97 3.43
CA ALA A 163 3.36 22.40 3.34
C ALA A 163 3.95 23.02 2.06
N THR A 164 5.18 22.62 1.66
CA THR A 164 5.87 23.19 0.49
C THR A 164 5.30 22.68 -0.83
N ASP A 165 5.01 21.39 -0.91
CA ASP A 165 4.63 20.74 -2.17
C ASP A 165 3.13 20.55 -2.31
N ASN A 166 2.36 20.94 -1.27
CA ASN A 166 0.90 20.80 -1.19
C ASN A 166 0.44 19.36 -1.46
N VAL A 167 1.12 18.36 -0.87
CA VAL A 167 0.89 16.94 -1.13
C VAL A 167 0.18 16.25 0.03
N LYS A 168 -0.58 15.22 -0.30
CA LYS A 168 -1.11 14.26 0.66
C LYS A 168 -0.01 13.24 1.03
N VAL A 169 -0.06 12.71 2.25
CA VAL A 169 0.93 11.73 2.72
C VAL A 169 0.23 10.44 3.15
N TRP A 170 0.65 9.32 2.54
CA TRP A 170 0.12 7.99 2.85
C TRP A 170 0.99 7.27 3.86
N VAL A 171 0.38 6.83 4.96
CA VAL A 171 1.04 6.17 6.07
C VAL A 171 0.31 4.88 6.45
N TYR A 172 1.07 3.85 6.81
CA TYR A 172 0.55 2.65 7.45
C TYR A 172 0.74 2.77 8.97
N PRO A 173 -0.30 3.11 9.75
CA PRO A 173 -0.15 3.43 11.17
C PRO A 173 0.23 2.22 12.03
N GLU A 174 -0.03 1.00 11.57
CA GLU A 174 0.44 -0.24 12.22
C GLU A 174 1.97 -0.34 12.25
N GLY A 175 2.66 0.30 11.30
CA GLY A 175 4.11 0.34 11.20
C GLY A 175 4.78 -0.98 10.80
N THR A 176 4.03 -2.05 10.64
CA THR A 176 4.45 -3.35 10.12
C THR A 176 3.30 -4.03 9.41
N ARG A 177 3.59 -5.05 8.60
CA ARG A 177 2.58 -5.86 7.92
C ARG A 177 1.91 -6.82 8.89
N ASN A 178 0.59 -7.00 8.74
CA ASN A 178 -0.21 -7.92 9.51
C ASN A 178 -1.15 -8.73 8.62
N CYS A 179 -0.89 -10.01 8.45
CA CYS A 179 -1.68 -10.92 7.63
C CYS A 179 -2.73 -11.73 8.43
N THR A 180 -3.05 -11.34 9.66
CA THR A 180 -4.02 -12.07 10.50
C THR A 180 -5.48 -11.81 10.11
N GLY A 181 -5.71 -10.73 9.37
CA GLY A 181 -7.05 -10.27 9.00
C GLY A 181 -7.71 -9.37 10.05
N ASP A 182 -6.95 -8.88 11.02
CA ASP A 182 -7.31 -7.82 11.96
C ASP A 182 -6.27 -6.70 11.90
N LEU A 183 -6.47 -5.60 12.64
CA LEU A 183 -5.54 -4.50 12.74
C LEU A 183 -4.59 -4.69 13.93
N LEU A 184 -3.35 -4.25 13.77
CA LEU A 184 -2.46 -4.01 14.92
C LEU A 184 -2.73 -2.62 15.51
N PRO A 185 -2.40 -2.41 16.80
CA PRO A 185 -2.50 -1.09 17.43
C PRO A 185 -1.80 -0.01 16.60
N PHE A 186 -2.46 1.13 16.45
CA PHE A 186 -1.93 2.24 15.66
C PHE A 186 -0.86 3.02 16.41
N LYS A 187 0.23 3.33 15.71
CA LYS A 187 1.24 4.29 16.18
C LYS A 187 0.73 5.71 15.99
N LYS A 188 0.88 6.52 17.01
CA LYS A 188 0.33 7.89 17.05
C LYS A 188 1.05 8.90 16.15
N GLY A 189 2.21 8.56 15.54
CA GLY A 189 3.03 9.49 14.78
C GLY A 189 2.30 10.20 13.63
N ALA A 190 1.51 9.47 12.84
CA ALA A 190 0.73 10.06 11.75
C ALA A 190 -0.36 11.01 12.27
N PHE A 191 -0.98 10.69 13.40
CA PHE A 191 -2.02 11.49 14.04
C PHE A 191 -1.45 12.75 14.71
N HIS A 192 -0.29 12.65 15.36
CA HIS A 192 0.46 13.84 15.82
C HIS A 192 0.78 14.79 14.68
N LEU A 193 1.22 14.25 13.54
CA LEU A 193 1.51 15.06 12.36
C LEU A 193 0.25 15.76 11.84
N ALA A 194 -0.88 15.04 11.74
CA ALA A 194 -2.15 15.59 11.28
C ALA A 194 -2.63 16.74 12.17
N VAL A 195 -2.59 16.55 13.50
CA VAL A 195 -2.98 17.58 14.47
C VAL A 195 -2.02 18.76 14.45
N GLN A 196 -0.70 18.52 14.38
CA GLN A 196 0.28 19.61 14.31
C GLN A 196 0.14 20.45 13.03
N ALA A 197 -0.14 19.81 11.90
CA ALA A 197 -0.33 20.47 10.61
C ALA A 197 -1.78 20.98 10.40
N GLN A 198 -2.71 20.66 11.32
CA GLN A 198 -4.14 21.00 11.23
C GLN A 198 -4.77 20.52 9.90
N VAL A 199 -4.40 19.32 9.44
CA VAL A 199 -4.86 18.70 8.20
C VAL A 199 -5.71 17.46 8.48
N PRO A 200 -6.73 17.14 7.66
CA PRO A 200 -7.59 16.00 7.90
C PRO A 200 -6.86 14.68 7.78
N VAL A 201 -7.36 13.67 8.51
CA VAL A 201 -6.96 12.26 8.38
C VAL A 201 -8.00 11.53 7.54
N ILE A 202 -7.57 10.89 6.45
CA ILE A 202 -8.44 10.13 5.54
C ILE A 202 -8.16 8.64 5.74
N PRO A 203 -9.05 7.89 6.40
CA PRO A 203 -8.87 6.45 6.57
C PRO A 203 -9.22 5.70 5.28
N VAL A 204 -8.38 4.72 4.91
CA VAL A 204 -8.60 3.82 3.77
C VAL A 204 -8.51 2.38 4.27
N VAL A 205 -9.54 1.58 3.98
CA VAL A 205 -9.62 0.21 4.48
C VAL A 205 -9.68 -0.77 3.32
N TYR A 206 -8.72 -1.70 3.31
CA TYR A 206 -8.70 -2.84 2.42
C TYR A 206 -9.28 -4.05 3.14
N SER A 207 -10.19 -4.80 2.49
CA SER A 207 -10.68 -6.08 3.01
C SER A 207 -9.53 -7.06 3.25
N SER A 208 -9.75 -8.07 4.10
CA SER A 208 -8.72 -9.08 4.39
C SER A 208 -8.27 -9.84 3.15
N PHE A 209 -6.95 -10.05 3.01
CA PHE A 209 -6.35 -10.85 1.93
C PHE A 209 -6.30 -12.34 2.26
N THR A 210 -6.65 -12.75 3.47
CA THR A 210 -6.45 -14.11 3.99
C THR A 210 -7.10 -15.21 3.16
N THR A 211 -8.11 -14.89 2.35
CA THR A 211 -8.82 -15.82 1.48
C THR A 211 -8.07 -16.20 0.22
N PHE A 212 -7.15 -15.34 -0.26
CA PHE A 212 -6.42 -15.56 -1.52
C PHE A 212 -4.91 -15.41 -1.37
N TYR A 213 -4.43 -14.83 -0.26
CA TYR A 213 -3.00 -14.65 0.03
C TYR A 213 -2.68 -14.97 1.49
N ASN A 214 -1.90 -16.01 1.71
CA ASN A 214 -1.38 -16.38 3.02
C ASN A 214 -0.01 -17.07 2.87
N PRO A 215 1.11 -16.38 3.13
CA PRO A 215 2.45 -16.95 2.98
C PRO A 215 2.70 -18.17 3.87
N LYS A 216 2.10 -18.20 5.08
CA LYS A 216 2.26 -19.33 6.01
C LYS A 216 1.61 -20.62 5.49
N LYS A 217 0.62 -20.48 4.61
CA LYS A 217 -0.12 -21.60 3.99
C LYS A 217 0.28 -21.81 2.53
N ASN A 218 1.30 -21.12 2.03
CA ASN A 218 1.67 -21.09 0.62
C ASN A 218 0.47 -20.80 -0.31
N LEU A 219 -0.42 -19.89 0.13
CA LEU A 219 -1.61 -19.52 -0.62
C LEU A 219 -1.36 -18.23 -1.36
N PHE A 220 -1.46 -18.28 -2.68
CA PHE A 220 -1.55 -17.10 -3.54
C PHE A 220 -2.38 -17.46 -4.78
N THR A 221 -3.63 -17.02 -4.80
CA THR A 221 -4.59 -17.26 -5.88
C THR A 221 -5.14 -15.94 -6.41
N SER A 222 -6.07 -16.01 -7.35
CA SER A 222 -6.90 -14.86 -7.71
C SER A 222 -7.80 -14.48 -6.54
N GLY A 223 -8.18 -13.21 -6.48
CA GLY A 223 -9.00 -12.72 -5.38
C GLY A 223 -9.68 -11.38 -5.66
N LYS A 224 -10.65 -11.07 -4.79
CA LYS A 224 -11.38 -9.80 -4.79
C LYS A 224 -10.98 -9.00 -3.55
N ILE A 225 -10.62 -7.74 -3.74
CA ILE A 225 -10.25 -6.79 -2.71
C ILE A 225 -11.27 -5.66 -2.73
N LYS A 226 -12.00 -5.52 -1.64
CA LYS A 226 -12.87 -4.36 -1.43
C LYS A 226 -12.05 -3.26 -0.77
N VAL A 227 -12.16 -2.06 -1.29
CA VAL A 227 -11.47 -0.88 -0.76
C VAL A 227 -12.51 0.18 -0.45
N GLU A 228 -12.43 0.74 0.74
CA GLU A 228 -13.30 1.83 1.13
C GLU A 228 -12.49 2.99 1.68
N ILE A 229 -12.64 4.14 1.04
CA ILE A 229 -12.12 5.40 1.50
C ILE A 229 -13.20 6.02 2.39
N LEU A 230 -12.90 6.17 3.67
CA LEU A 230 -13.85 6.70 4.66
C LEU A 230 -13.85 8.23 4.62
N PRO A 231 -14.92 8.87 5.13
CA PRO A 231 -14.97 10.32 5.28
C PRO A 231 -13.76 10.85 6.04
N PRO A 232 -13.22 12.01 5.64
CA PRO A 232 -12.13 12.66 6.34
C PRO A 232 -12.50 12.94 7.81
N ILE A 233 -11.52 12.74 8.70
CA ILE A 233 -11.62 13.09 10.11
C ILE A 233 -10.90 14.43 10.28
N GLU A 234 -11.65 15.47 10.59
CA GLU A 234 -11.10 16.80 10.78
C GLU A 234 -10.24 16.90 12.02
N THR A 235 -9.15 17.65 11.92
CA THR A 235 -8.22 17.91 13.01
C THR A 235 -8.14 19.36 13.40
N LYS A 236 -8.85 20.24 12.67
CA LYS A 236 -8.85 21.68 12.94
C LYS A 236 -9.33 21.96 14.35
N GLY A 237 -8.51 22.69 15.11
CA GLY A 237 -8.77 22.99 16.52
C GLY A 237 -8.37 21.90 17.52
N LEU A 238 -7.97 20.72 17.06
CA LEU A 238 -7.42 19.67 17.94
C LEU A 238 -6.00 20.03 18.39
N THR A 239 -5.66 19.54 19.59
CA THR A 239 -4.38 19.73 20.26
C THR A 239 -3.64 18.41 20.42
N SER A 240 -2.42 18.43 20.96
CA SER A 240 -1.66 17.22 21.28
C SER A 240 -2.38 16.27 22.23
N ASP A 241 -3.26 16.79 23.08
CA ASP A 241 -4.00 16.01 24.08
C ASP A 241 -5.10 15.15 23.41
N ASP A 242 -5.63 15.61 22.28
CA ASP A 242 -6.68 14.93 21.54
C ASP A 242 -6.17 13.80 20.64
N VAL A 243 -4.84 13.67 20.48
CA VAL A 243 -4.23 12.70 19.56
C VAL A 243 -4.59 11.25 19.91
N SER A 244 -4.70 10.93 21.20
CA SER A 244 -5.08 9.58 21.63
C SER A 244 -6.50 9.24 21.16
N ASP A 245 -7.46 10.10 21.45
CA ASP A 245 -8.86 9.91 21.10
C ASP A 245 -9.06 9.88 19.58
N LEU A 246 -8.35 10.74 18.83
CA LEU A 246 -8.33 10.72 17.37
C LEU A 246 -7.83 9.37 16.83
N THR A 247 -6.73 8.85 17.39
CA THR A 247 -6.14 7.57 17.01
C THR A 247 -7.12 6.43 17.27
N ASP A 248 -7.72 6.38 18.45
CA ASP A 248 -8.64 5.32 18.87
C ASP A 248 -9.94 5.34 18.09
N ARG A 249 -10.47 6.54 17.80
CA ARG A 249 -11.64 6.72 16.94
C ARG A 249 -11.36 6.20 15.53
N CYS A 250 -10.23 6.62 14.95
CA CYS A 250 -9.82 6.17 13.62
C CYS A 250 -9.63 4.64 13.58
N PHE A 251 -8.95 4.06 14.58
CA PHE A 251 -8.72 2.62 14.70
C PHE A 251 -10.04 1.85 14.75
N ARG A 252 -10.98 2.24 15.63
CA ARG A 252 -12.29 1.58 15.76
C ARG A 252 -13.07 1.61 14.44
N THR A 253 -13.19 2.77 13.82
CA THR A 253 -13.91 2.93 12.56
C THR A 253 -13.29 2.09 11.44
N MET A 254 -11.95 2.05 11.35
CA MET A 254 -11.24 1.23 10.36
C MET A 254 -11.42 -0.27 10.65
N ARG A 255 -11.37 -0.70 11.91
CA ARG A 255 -11.55 -2.12 12.29
C ARG A 255 -12.97 -2.61 11.98
N GLU A 256 -13.99 -1.85 12.35
CA GLU A 256 -15.40 -2.15 12.01
C GLU A 256 -15.59 -2.27 10.49
N THR A 257 -15.02 -1.33 9.74
CA THR A 257 -15.07 -1.36 8.28
C THR A 257 -14.32 -2.56 7.70
N LEU A 258 -13.14 -2.91 8.23
CA LEU A 258 -12.38 -4.09 7.82
C LEU A 258 -13.21 -5.37 7.97
N PHE A 259 -13.88 -5.55 9.11
CA PHE A 259 -14.69 -6.71 9.37
C PHE A 259 -15.89 -6.76 8.43
N ARG A 260 -16.61 -5.66 8.26
CA ARG A 260 -17.72 -5.53 7.32
C ARG A 260 -17.31 -5.86 5.88
N LEU A 261 -16.20 -5.30 5.39
CA LEU A 261 -15.71 -5.55 4.03
C LEU A 261 -15.26 -7.01 3.84
N SER A 262 -14.75 -7.63 4.91
CA SER A 262 -14.24 -9.00 4.90
C SER A 262 -15.31 -10.06 5.17
N GLY A 263 -16.57 -9.64 5.37
CA GLY A 263 -17.68 -10.56 5.67
C GLY A 263 -17.57 -11.24 7.04
N ARG A 264 -16.86 -10.60 8.00
CA ARG A 264 -16.78 -11.07 9.38
C ARG A 264 -17.83 -10.35 10.24
N PRO A 265 -18.47 -11.05 11.20
CA PRO A 265 -19.30 -10.35 12.17
C PRO A 265 -18.44 -9.31 12.90
N SER A 266 -18.95 -8.08 13.05
CA SER A 266 -18.42 -7.17 14.06
C SER A 266 -18.58 -7.88 15.41
N GLU A 267 -17.51 -7.98 16.20
CA GLU A 267 -17.68 -8.38 17.61
C GLU A 267 -18.70 -7.42 18.21
N ALA A 268 -19.92 -7.91 18.38
CA ALA A 268 -20.93 -7.20 19.12
C ALA A 268 -20.36 -6.95 20.52
N LYS A 269 -20.53 -5.72 21.01
CA LYS A 269 -20.18 -5.31 22.35
C LYS A 269 -20.62 -6.38 23.36
N ASP A 270 -19.70 -7.25 23.77
CA ASP A 270 -19.79 -7.88 25.08
C ASP A 270 -19.24 -6.86 26.08
N SER A 271 -20.12 -5.98 26.50
CA SER A 271 -20.00 -5.13 27.67
C SER A 271 -21.35 -5.06 28.33
N SER A 272 -21.66 -6.08 29.05
CA SER A 272 -22.58 -5.99 30.19
C SER A 272 -21.78 -5.96 31.47
#